data_c0bf27e0ce2160ab2bab7cefff47fd78
#
_entry.id   c0bf27e0ce2160ab2bab7cefff47fd78
#
_cell.length_a   1.000
_cell.length_b   1.000
_cell.length_c   1.000
_cell.angle_alpha   90.00
_cell.angle_beta   90.00
_cell.angle_gamma   90.00
#
_symmetry.space_group_name_H-M   'P 1'
#
loop_
_entity.id
_entity.type
_entity.pdbx_description
1 polymer ?
#
loop_
_entity_poly.entity_id
_entity_poly.type
_entity_poly.pdbx_seq_one_letter_code
_entity_poly.pdbx_strand_id
1 'polypeptide(L)'
;LKREVCVVEAKGAGREAVIQALTKLTATCQSDRGAWQALAEAHAAAYRFSDAIFCYEELTLFDPTAQHYMRRLGELYYSWAGATTAKREPLYRKARVYFAKSLELLGPKHNPRAATGLLLTCSAIKLDVRGRKSDPDDELNAALGQLAASKLKAAYAHVDPFLRECNDKLLAAHAPPYARLLPKKNEEAVSAAAAAVEKLVVDDIAQE
;
A
#
# COMPACT_ATOMS: atom_id res chain seq x y z
N LEU A 1 3.62 24.96 14.96
CA LEU A 1 3.25 25.46 16.29
C LEU A 1 1.79 25.18 16.64
N LYS A 2 0.78 25.67 15.84
CA LYS A 2 -0.65 25.43 16.11
C LYS A 2 -0.99 23.95 16.22
N ARG A 3 -0.43 23.10 15.32
CA ARG A 3 -0.63 21.66 15.36
C ARG A 3 -0.03 21.01 16.63
N GLU A 4 1.15 21.41 17.03
CA GLU A 4 1.79 20.89 18.24
C GLU A 4 1.00 21.23 19.49
N VAL A 5 0.50 22.46 19.57
CA VAL A 5 -0.38 22.88 20.67
C VAL A 5 -1.65 22.03 20.70
N CYS A 6 -2.35 21.86 19.58
CA CYS A 6 -3.54 21.02 19.52
C CYS A 6 -3.26 19.57 19.96
N VAL A 7 -2.14 18.98 19.52
CA VAL A 7 -1.77 17.62 19.90
C VAL A 7 -1.41 17.51 21.38
N VAL A 8 -0.74 18.48 21.95
CA VAL A 8 -0.37 18.49 23.38
C VAL A 8 -1.62 18.65 24.26
N GLU A 9 -2.51 19.57 23.93
CA GLU A 9 -3.77 19.77 24.67
C GLU A 9 -4.66 18.53 24.58
N ALA A 10 -4.75 17.89 23.42
CA ALA A 10 -5.59 16.72 23.23
C ALA A 10 -5.01 15.42 23.82
N LYS A 11 -3.69 15.33 24.07
CA LYS A 11 -3.08 14.15 24.69
C LYS A 11 -3.66 13.76 26.04
N GLY A 12 -4.13 14.73 26.80
CA GLY A 12 -4.81 14.52 28.08
C GLY A 12 -6.26 14.04 27.96
N ALA A 13 -6.92 14.31 26.83
CA ALA A 13 -8.34 14.06 26.63
C ALA A 13 -8.67 12.76 25.84
N GLY A 14 -7.66 12.01 25.45
CA GLY A 14 -7.82 10.75 24.74
C GLY A 14 -7.78 10.89 23.21
N ARG A 15 -7.79 9.74 22.53
CA ARG A 15 -7.58 9.64 21.08
C ARG A 15 -8.62 10.39 20.24
N GLU A 16 -9.86 10.35 20.65
CA GLU A 16 -10.96 11.02 19.96
C GLU A 16 -10.82 12.55 19.99
N ALA A 17 -10.37 13.10 21.10
CA ALA A 17 -10.12 14.55 21.23
C ALA A 17 -8.95 14.98 20.34
N VAL A 18 -7.92 14.13 20.15
CA VAL A 18 -6.84 14.40 19.19
C VAL A 18 -7.37 14.46 17.76
N ILE A 19 -8.23 13.53 17.37
CA ILE A 19 -8.87 13.53 16.05
C ILE A 19 -9.68 14.80 15.84
N GLN A 20 -10.52 15.17 16.79
CA GLN A 20 -11.34 16.39 16.70
C GLN A 20 -10.49 17.67 16.60
N ALA A 21 -9.41 17.76 17.38
CA ALA A 21 -8.50 18.91 17.33
C ALA A 21 -7.80 19.02 15.98
N LEU A 22 -7.32 17.89 15.44
CA LEU A 22 -6.67 17.84 14.13
C LEU A 22 -7.66 18.12 12.99
N THR A 23 -8.88 17.62 13.07
CA THR A 23 -9.94 17.93 12.09
C THR A 23 -10.25 19.43 12.04
N LYS A 24 -10.34 20.10 13.19
CA LYS A 24 -10.50 21.56 13.24
C LYS A 24 -9.29 22.29 12.64
N LEU A 25 -8.09 21.79 12.89
CA LEU A 25 -6.87 22.38 12.36
C LEU A 25 -6.80 22.23 10.83
N THR A 26 -7.10 21.07 10.27
CA THR A 26 -7.11 20.84 8.81
C THR A 26 -8.22 21.65 8.13
N ALA A 27 -9.38 21.82 8.75
CA ALA A 27 -10.44 22.70 8.25
C ALA A 27 -10.03 24.17 8.19
N THR A 28 -9.19 24.63 9.13
CA THR A 28 -8.72 26.03 9.17
C THR A 28 -7.48 26.24 8.31
N CYS A 29 -6.57 25.27 8.27
CA CYS A 29 -5.29 25.33 7.59
C CYS A 29 -5.16 24.14 6.62
N GLN A 30 -5.92 24.17 5.53
CA GLN A 30 -5.97 23.07 4.55
C GLN A 30 -4.62 22.75 3.92
N SER A 31 -3.70 23.73 3.78
CA SER A 31 -2.37 23.54 3.21
C SER A 31 -1.33 22.90 4.15
N ASP A 32 -1.68 22.67 5.43
CA ASP A 32 -0.75 22.04 6.39
C ASP A 32 -0.69 20.51 6.20
N ARG A 33 0.22 20.05 5.32
CA ARG A 33 0.45 18.62 5.06
C ARG A 33 0.74 17.82 6.33
N GLY A 34 1.44 18.43 7.28
CA GLY A 34 1.76 17.76 8.53
C GLY A 34 0.54 17.56 9.42
N ALA A 35 -0.45 18.47 9.38
CA ALA A 35 -1.72 18.29 10.07
C ALA A 35 -2.55 17.16 9.44
N TRP A 36 -2.63 17.10 8.12
CA TRP A 36 -3.25 16.01 7.38
C TRP A 36 -2.61 14.65 7.68
N GLN A 37 -1.27 14.58 7.70
CA GLN A 37 -0.58 13.35 8.05
C GLN A 37 -0.83 12.91 9.50
N ALA A 38 -0.82 13.83 10.44
CA ALA A 38 -1.13 13.54 11.84
C ALA A 38 -2.56 13.04 12.02
N LEU A 39 -3.52 13.66 11.30
CA LEU A 39 -4.93 13.25 11.29
C LEU A 39 -5.08 11.83 10.72
N ALA A 40 -4.44 11.54 9.59
CA ALA A 40 -4.44 10.21 8.98
C ALA A 40 -3.90 9.13 9.93
N GLU A 41 -2.77 9.39 10.61
CA GLU A 41 -2.20 8.45 11.58
C GLU A 41 -3.11 8.27 12.81
N ALA A 42 -3.79 9.33 13.27
CA ALA A 42 -4.74 9.25 14.37
C ALA A 42 -5.96 8.40 14.01
N HIS A 43 -6.51 8.57 12.80
CA HIS A 43 -7.59 7.72 12.29
C HIS A 43 -7.14 6.27 12.12
N ALA A 44 -5.95 6.03 11.55
CA ALA A 44 -5.39 4.68 11.40
C ALA A 44 -5.22 3.97 12.75
N ALA A 45 -4.73 4.68 13.79
CA ALA A 45 -4.60 4.16 15.14
C ALA A 45 -5.95 3.88 15.81
N ALA A 46 -7.03 4.53 15.35
CA ALA A 46 -8.40 4.28 15.79
C ALA A 46 -9.13 3.22 14.94
N TYR A 47 -8.44 2.58 14.00
CA TYR A 47 -9.01 1.62 13.03
C TYR A 47 -10.10 2.21 12.13
N ARG A 48 -10.14 3.53 11.97
CA ARG A 48 -11.02 4.25 11.04
C ARG A 48 -10.33 4.31 9.68
N PHE A 49 -10.31 3.18 8.97
CA PHE A 49 -9.52 3.05 7.74
C PHE A 49 -10.00 3.97 6.62
N SER A 50 -11.32 4.15 6.43
CA SER A 50 -11.88 5.05 5.42
C SER A 50 -11.40 6.50 5.61
N ASP A 51 -11.46 7.00 6.85
CA ASP A 51 -11.09 8.37 7.15
C ASP A 51 -9.57 8.60 7.02
N ALA A 52 -8.78 7.58 7.42
CA ALA A 52 -7.33 7.60 7.24
C ALA A 52 -6.93 7.60 5.76
N ILE A 53 -7.62 6.81 4.94
CA ILE A 53 -7.40 6.75 3.49
C ILE A 53 -7.71 8.10 2.88
N PHE A 54 -8.87 8.69 3.16
CA PHE A 54 -9.25 10.02 2.68
C PHE A 54 -8.15 11.06 2.99
N CYS A 55 -7.64 11.10 4.21
CA CYS A 55 -6.57 12.03 4.57
C CYS A 55 -5.28 11.80 3.77
N TYR A 56 -4.93 10.53 3.46
CA TYR A 56 -3.75 10.25 2.62
C TYR A 56 -4.01 10.56 1.13
N GLU A 57 -5.23 10.39 0.64
CA GLU A 57 -5.63 10.80 -0.71
C GLU A 57 -5.49 12.32 -0.88
N GLU A 58 -5.95 13.12 0.09
CA GLU A 58 -5.69 14.56 0.14
C GLU A 58 -4.19 14.89 0.10
N LEU A 59 -3.36 14.13 0.86
CA LEU A 59 -1.91 14.31 0.84
C LEU A 59 -1.29 13.99 -0.53
N THR A 60 -1.84 13.05 -1.29
CA THR A 60 -1.36 12.75 -2.64
C THR A 60 -1.69 13.86 -3.66
N LEU A 61 -2.72 14.67 -3.42
CA LEU A 61 -3.01 15.84 -4.25
C LEU A 61 -1.94 16.93 -4.07
N PHE A 62 -1.35 17.06 -2.87
CA PHE A 62 -0.24 17.99 -2.64
C PHE A 62 1.09 17.50 -3.24
N ASP A 63 1.34 16.20 -3.23
CA ASP A 63 2.56 15.60 -3.76
C ASP A 63 2.28 14.21 -4.36
N PRO A 64 1.91 14.17 -5.65
CA PRO A 64 1.61 12.91 -6.34
C PRO A 64 2.84 12.00 -6.50
N THR A 65 4.06 12.55 -6.34
CA THR A 65 5.32 11.81 -6.50
C THR A 65 5.83 11.22 -5.18
N ALA A 66 5.16 11.51 -4.08
CA ALA A 66 5.54 11.04 -2.75
C ALA A 66 5.24 9.54 -2.57
N GLN A 67 6.21 8.68 -2.93
CA GLN A 67 6.08 7.22 -2.85
C GLN A 67 5.65 6.71 -1.46
N HIS A 68 5.96 7.44 -0.39
CA HIS A 68 5.62 7.04 0.97
C HIS A 68 4.12 7.18 1.28
N TYR A 69 3.41 8.13 0.65
CA TYR A 69 1.95 8.23 0.75
C TYR A 69 1.28 7.06 0.04
N MET A 70 1.75 6.72 -1.17
CA MET A 70 1.26 5.54 -1.90
C MET A 70 1.45 4.26 -1.11
N ARG A 71 2.62 4.07 -0.48
CA ARG A 71 2.86 2.92 0.39
C ARG A 71 1.90 2.89 1.58
N ARG A 72 1.65 4.04 2.23
CA ARG A 72 0.73 4.10 3.38
C ARG A 72 -0.72 3.81 2.97
N LEU A 73 -1.16 4.30 1.82
CA LEU A 73 -2.46 3.93 1.26
C LEU A 73 -2.56 2.42 1.05
N GLY A 74 -1.55 1.80 0.45
CA GLY A 74 -1.50 0.34 0.30
C GLY A 74 -1.60 -0.40 1.64
N GLU A 75 -0.88 0.05 2.68
CA GLU A 75 -0.92 -0.52 4.02
C GLU A 75 -2.32 -0.40 4.66
N LEU A 76 -2.99 0.75 4.50
CA LEU A 76 -4.33 1.00 5.03
C LEU A 76 -5.38 0.13 4.34
N TYR A 77 -5.38 0.07 3.00
CA TYR A 77 -6.29 -0.79 2.26
C TYR A 77 -6.08 -2.28 2.59
N TYR A 78 -4.82 -2.73 2.74
CA TYR A 78 -4.50 -4.08 3.15
C TYR A 78 -5.03 -4.39 4.56
N SER A 79 -4.84 -3.48 5.51
CA SER A 79 -5.31 -3.62 6.89
C SER A 79 -6.83 -3.61 6.96
N TRP A 80 -7.48 -2.74 6.19
CA TRP A 80 -8.94 -2.70 6.09
C TRP A 80 -9.51 -4.00 5.52
N ALA A 81 -8.90 -4.53 4.46
CA ALA A 81 -9.29 -5.82 3.90
C ALA A 81 -9.16 -6.95 4.93
N GLY A 82 -8.11 -6.94 5.76
CA GLY A 82 -7.91 -7.90 6.84
C GLY A 82 -8.94 -7.79 7.97
N ALA A 83 -9.40 -6.57 8.27
CA ALA A 83 -10.39 -6.30 9.31
C ALA A 83 -11.84 -6.57 8.89
N THR A 84 -12.10 -6.65 7.59
CA THR A 84 -13.44 -6.83 7.01
C THR A 84 -13.65 -8.28 6.60
N THR A 85 -14.86 -8.82 6.77
CA THR A 85 -15.24 -10.16 6.29
C THR A 85 -15.87 -10.13 4.90
N ALA A 86 -16.53 -9.02 4.54
CA ALA A 86 -17.19 -8.82 3.25
C ALA A 86 -16.35 -7.87 2.36
N LYS A 87 -16.36 -8.10 1.04
CA LYS A 87 -15.68 -7.24 0.05
C LYS A 87 -14.16 -7.09 0.29
N ARG A 88 -13.49 -8.15 0.71
CA ARG A 88 -12.02 -8.15 0.97
C ARG A 88 -11.22 -8.00 -0.33
N GLU A 89 -11.63 -8.73 -1.35
CA GLU A 89 -10.94 -8.78 -2.64
C GLU A 89 -10.75 -7.39 -3.29
N PRO A 90 -11.79 -6.54 -3.46
CA PRO A 90 -11.60 -5.21 -4.04
C PRO A 90 -10.65 -4.33 -3.21
N LEU A 91 -10.66 -4.45 -1.89
CA LEU A 91 -9.73 -3.72 -1.03
C LEU A 91 -8.29 -4.20 -1.21
N TYR A 92 -8.06 -5.52 -1.33
CA TYR A 92 -6.74 -6.06 -1.67
C TYR A 92 -6.28 -5.63 -3.07
N ARG A 93 -7.17 -5.57 -4.05
CA ARG A 93 -6.83 -5.06 -5.39
C ARG A 93 -6.40 -3.59 -5.33
N LYS A 94 -7.11 -2.73 -4.60
CA LYS A 94 -6.69 -1.33 -4.36
C LYS A 94 -5.33 -1.28 -3.64
N ALA A 95 -5.11 -2.05 -2.58
CA ALA A 95 -3.82 -2.13 -1.90
C ALA A 95 -2.68 -2.51 -2.85
N ARG A 96 -2.90 -3.51 -3.74
CA ARG A 96 -1.93 -3.94 -4.76
C ARG A 96 -1.52 -2.79 -5.68
N VAL A 97 -2.49 -2.02 -6.17
CA VAL A 97 -2.25 -0.85 -7.04
C VAL A 97 -1.36 0.18 -6.34
N TYR A 98 -1.70 0.56 -5.12
CA TYR A 98 -0.92 1.55 -4.38
C TYR A 98 0.50 1.09 -4.03
N PHE A 99 0.70 -0.19 -3.68
CA PHE A 99 2.04 -0.72 -3.47
C PHE A 99 2.86 -0.76 -4.77
N ALA A 100 2.26 -1.16 -5.89
CA ALA A 100 2.92 -1.15 -7.19
C ALA A 100 3.32 0.27 -7.58
N LYS A 101 2.43 1.25 -7.42
CA LYS A 101 2.72 2.67 -7.68
C LYS A 101 3.84 3.21 -6.79
N SER A 102 3.88 2.83 -5.52
CA SER A 102 4.98 3.19 -4.61
C SER A 102 6.35 2.66 -5.09
N LEU A 103 6.38 1.43 -5.64
CA LEU A 103 7.61 0.84 -6.20
C LEU A 103 8.03 1.52 -7.51
N GLU A 104 7.08 1.90 -8.34
CA GLU A 104 7.32 2.62 -9.59
C GLU A 104 7.93 3.99 -9.32
N LEU A 105 7.32 4.79 -8.45
CA LEU A 105 7.78 6.14 -8.10
C LEU A 105 9.18 6.18 -7.49
N LEU A 106 9.59 5.11 -6.80
CA LEU A 106 10.94 5.02 -6.23
C LEU A 106 11.99 4.67 -7.29
N GLY A 107 11.58 4.09 -8.43
CA GLY A 107 12.46 3.68 -9.51
C GLY A 107 13.43 2.56 -9.10
N PRO A 108 14.76 2.70 -9.41
CA PRO A 108 15.75 1.66 -9.15
C PRO A 108 16.10 1.46 -7.67
N LYS A 109 15.73 2.41 -6.81
CA LYS A 109 16.00 2.30 -5.37
C LYS A 109 15.16 1.20 -4.73
N HIS A 110 15.70 0.55 -3.71
CA HIS A 110 14.99 -0.51 -3.01
C HIS A 110 14.01 0.05 -1.98
N ASN A 111 12.76 -0.41 -2.05
CA ASN A 111 11.77 -0.19 -1.02
C ASN A 111 11.24 -1.55 -0.53
N PRO A 112 11.97 -2.21 0.38
CA PRO A 112 11.59 -3.56 0.82
C PRO A 112 10.20 -3.58 1.46
N ARG A 113 9.79 -2.52 2.15
CA ARG A 113 8.48 -2.45 2.80
C ARG A 113 7.33 -2.44 1.79
N ALA A 114 7.44 -1.67 0.71
CA ALA A 114 6.43 -1.68 -0.36
C ALA A 114 6.44 -3.01 -1.12
N ALA A 115 7.62 -3.58 -1.38
CA ALA A 115 7.73 -4.87 -2.04
C ALA A 115 7.14 -6.02 -1.19
N THR A 116 7.37 -6.01 0.13
CA THR A 116 6.73 -6.96 1.05
C THR A 116 5.21 -6.79 1.05
N GLY A 117 4.71 -5.54 1.12
CA GLY A 117 3.29 -5.24 1.05
C GLY A 117 2.66 -5.76 -0.25
N LEU A 118 3.30 -5.54 -1.38
CA LEU A 118 2.85 -6.04 -2.68
C LEU A 118 2.81 -7.57 -2.71
N LEU A 119 3.87 -8.25 -2.24
CA LEU A 119 3.93 -9.72 -2.20
C LEU A 119 2.80 -10.31 -1.34
N LEU A 120 2.60 -9.78 -0.14
CA LEU A 120 1.55 -10.22 0.78
C LEU A 120 0.16 -9.98 0.20
N THR A 121 -0.06 -8.85 -0.45
CA THR A 121 -1.33 -8.51 -1.08
C THR A 121 -1.65 -9.46 -2.25
N CYS A 122 -0.67 -9.75 -3.11
CA CYS A 122 -0.83 -10.72 -4.19
C CYS A 122 -1.16 -12.12 -3.67
N SER A 123 -0.53 -12.53 -2.56
CA SER A 123 -0.83 -13.81 -1.90
C SER A 123 -2.24 -13.83 -1.31
N ALA A 124 -2.69 -12.74 -0.70
CA ALA A 124 -4.02 -12.61 -0.12
C ALA A 124 -5.12 -12.68 -1.19
N ILE A 125 -4.96 -11.98 -2.31
CA ILE A 125 -5.88 -12.05 -3.46
C ILE A 125 -6.00 -13.50 -3.94
N LYS A 126 -4.87 -14.19 -4.13
CA LYS A 126 -4.86 -15.59 -4.57
C LYS A 126 -5.58 -16.53 -3.61
N LEU A 127 -5.46 -16.31 -2.30
CA LEU A 127 -6.16 -17.10 -1.29
C LEU A 127 -7.66 -16.85 -1.31
N ASP A 128 -8.07 -15.61 -1.50
CA ASP A 128 -9.48 -15.19 -1.49
C ASP A 128 -10.23 -15.65 -2.75
N VAL A 129 -9.53 -15.76 -3.89
CA VAL A 129 -10.06 -16.19 -5.20
C VAL A 129 -10.04 -17.73 -5.35
N ARG A 130 -9.52 -18.47 -4.36
CA ARG A 130 -9.44 -19.95 -4.43
C ARG A 130 -10.81 -20.58 -4.70
N GLY A 131 -10.92 -21.26 -5.86
CA GLY A 131 -12.16 -21.93 -6.29
C GLY A 131 -13.02 -21.15 -7.26
N ARG A 132 -12.69 -19.93 -7.63
CA ARG A 132 -13.32 -19.19 -8.74
C ARG A 132 -12.70 -19.58 -10.10
N LYS A 133 -13.45 -19.32 -11.18
CA LYS A 133 -12.91 -19.42 -12.54
C LYS A 133 -11.75 -18.42 -12.70
N SER A 134 -10.73 -18.80 -13.51
CA SER A 134 -9.60 -17.95 -13.85
C SER A 134 -10.06 -16.57 -14.31
N ASP A 135 -9.49 -15.54 -13.68
CA ASP A 135 -9.74 -14.12 -13.99
C ASP A 135 -8.50 -13.59 -14.77
N PRO A 136 -8.66 -12.75 -15.80
CA PRO A 136 -7.54 -12.06 -16.46
C PRO A 136 -6.57 -11.37 -15.50
N ASP A 137 -7.07 -10.96 -14.33
CA ASP A 137 -6.28 -10.34 -13.26
C ASP A 137 -5.32 -11.31 -12.55
N ASP A 138 -5.50 -12.63 -12.71
CA ASP A 138 -4.62 -13.64 -12.10
C ASP A 138 -3.21 -13.60 -12.68
N GLU A 139 -3.07 -13.36 -13.99
CA GLU A 139 -1.76 -13.22 -14.65
C GLU A 139 -1.04 -11.96 -14.17
N LEU A 140 -1.75 -10.83 -14.10
CA LEU A 140 -1.22 -9.58 -13.57
C LEU A 140 -0.78 -9.76 -12.10
N ASN A 141 -1.61 -10.43 -11.29
CA ASN A 141 -1.31 -10.69 -9.90
C ASN A 141 -0.07 -11.56 -9.72
N ALA A 142 0.11 -12.57 -10.58
CA ALA A 142 1.29 -13.42 -10.59
C ALA A 142 2.55 -12.63 -10.99
N ALA A 143 2.48 -11.80 -12.03
CA ALA A 143 3.58 -10.97 -12.51
C ALA A 143 4.04 -9.96 -11.43
N LEU A 144 3.10 -9.27 -10.78
CA LEU A 144 3.40 -8.33 -9.70
C LEU A 144 4.00 -9.03 -8.47
N GLY A 145 3.52 -10.23 -8.13
CA GLY A 145 4.10 -11.04 -7.06
C GLY A 145 5.55 -11.43 -7.34
N GLN A 146 5.89 -11.77 -8.59
CA GLN A 146 7.27 -12.07 -8.98
C GLN A 146 8.16 -10.82 -8.99
N LEU A 147 7.65 -9.69 -9.48
CA LEU A 147 8.35 -8.42 -9.40
C LEU A 147 8.69 -8.09 -7.94
N ALA A 148 7.73 -8.22 -7.03
CA ALA A 148 7.94 -7.99 -5.61
C ALA A 148 9.02 -8.93 -5.04
N ALA A 149 8.97 -10.21 -5.38
CA ALA A 149 9.95 -11.20 -4.94
C ALA A 149 11.36 -10.89 -5.47
N SER A 150 11.50 -10.49 -6.73
CA SER A 150 12.78 -10.10 -7.32
C SER A 150 13.37 -8.86 -6.67
N LYS A 151 12.55 -7.84 -6.40
CA LYS A 151 12.94 -6.62 -5.69
C LYS A 151 13.39 -6.92 -4.26
N LEU A 152 12.71 -7.83 -3.55
CA LEU A 152 13.11 -8.26 -2.20
C LEU A 152 14.43 -9.02 -2.22
N LYS A 153 14.63 -9.95 -3.14
CA LYS A 153 15.93 -10.65 -3.29
C LYS A 153 17.06 -9.66 -3.53
N ALA A 154 16.88 -8.71 -4.42
CA ALA A 154 17.89 -7.68 -4.70
C ALA A 154 18.15 -6.79 -3.47
N ALA A 155 17.12 -6.39 -2.74
CA ALA A 155 17.26 -5.54 -1.54
C ALA A 155 18.04 -6.23 -0.42
N TYR A 156 17.87 -7.54 -0.25
CA TYR A 156 18.52 -8.33 0.81
C TYR A 156 19.79 -9.07 0.36
N ALA A 157 20.23 -8.92 -0.88
CA ALA A 157 21.40 -9.62 -1.41
C ALA A 157 22.70 -9.35 -0.63
N HIS A 158 22.87 -8.13 -0.13
CA HIS A 158 24.09 -7.66 0.56
C HIS A 158 23.86 -7.38 2.05
N VAL A 159 22.75 -7.84 2.62
CA VAL A 159 22.41 -7.65 4.02
C VAL A 159 22.88 -8.84 4.86
N ASP A 160 22.84 -8.70 6.17
CA ASP A 160 23.18 -9.72 7.16
C ASP A 160 22.56 -11.09 6.82
N PRO A 161 23.31 -12.21 6.96
CA PRO A 161 22.82 -13.56 6.64
C PRO A 161 21.51 -13.93 7.33
N PHE A 162 21.30 -13.50 8.58
CA PHE A 162 20.07 -13.76 9.32
C PHE A 162 18.85 -13.08 8.65
N LEU A 163 19.00 -11.81 8.27
CA LEU A 163 17.92 -11.08 7.58
C LEU A 163 17.63 -11.65 6.19
N ARG A 164 18.66 -12.15 5.50
CA ARG A 164 18.52 -12.87 4.23
C ARG A 164 17.73 -14.15 4.41
N GLU A 165 18.06 -14.96 5.41
CA GLU A 165 17.32 -16.20 5.72
C GLU A 165 15.84 -15.91 6.07
N CYS A 166 15.57 -14.85 6.84
CA CYS A 166 14.18 -14.42 7.12
C CYS A 166 13.43 -14.02 5.85
N ASN A 167 14.08 -13.30 4.93
CA ASN A 167 13.51 -12.94 3.65
C ASN A 167 13.25 -14.18 2.78
N ASP A 168 14.18 -15.13 2.73
CA ASP A 168 14.03 -16.38 1.96
C ASP A 168 12.85 -17.22 2.50
N LYS A 169 12.65 -17.27 3.81
CA LYS A 169 11.48 -17.91 4.43
C LYS A 169 10.18 -17.21 4.04
N LEU A 170 10.16 -15.87 4.04
CA LEU A 170 9.02 -15.08 3.59
C LEU A 170 8.69 -15.38 2.11
N LEU A 171 9.71 -15.39 1.26
CA LEU A 171 9.56 -15.70 -0.17
C LEU A 171 9.07 -17.13 -0.39
N ALA A 172 9.61 -18.10 0.36
CA ALA A 172 9.17 -19.50 0.29
C ALA A 172 7.69 -19.66 0.68
N ALA A 173 7.20 -18.89 1.65
CA ALA A 173 5.82 -18.94 2.08
C ALA A 173 4.84 -18.31 1.07
N HIS A 174 5.22 -17.22 0.43
CA HIS A 174 4.32 -16.41 -0.38
C HIS A 174 4.58 -16.45 -1.90
N ALA A 175 5.81 -16.77 -2.34
CA ALA A 175 6.21 -16.77 -3.74
C ALA A 175 6.17 -18.13 -4.49
N PRO A 176 6.11 -19.33 -3.85
CA PRO A 176 6.29 -20.60 -4.57
C PRO A 176 5.35 -20.83 -5.75
N PRO A 177 4.08 -20.37 -5.70
CA PRO A 177 3.18 -20.52 -6.85
C PRO A 177 3.55 -19.64 -8.04
N TYR A 178 4.32 -18.58 -7.81
CA TYR A 178 4.69 -17.60 -8.84
C TYR A 178 5.97 -17.96 -9.57
N ALA A 179 6.88 -18.69 -8.94
CA ALA A 179 8.17 -19.07 -9.52
C ALA A 179 8.06 -20.04 -10.71
N ARG A 180 6.91 -20.71 -10.88
CA ARG A 180 6.69 -21.73 -11.92
C ARG A 180 6.00 -21.21 -13.18
N LEU A 181 5.46 -19.98 -13.18
CA LEU A 181 4.48 -19.53 -14.18
C LEU A 181 5.03 -18.58 -15.24
N LEU A 182 6.27 -18.10 -15.16
CA LEU A 182 6.75 -17.14 -16.14
C LEU A 182 7.98 -17.61 -16.94
N PRO A 183 7.92 -17.54 -18.29
CA PRO A 183 9.10 -17.62 -19.14
C PRO A 183 9.97 -16.36 -18.94
N LYS A 184 11.28 -16.51 -19.20
CA LYS A 184 12.35 -15.52 -18.97
C LYS A 184 12.27 -14.19 -19.77
N LYS A 185 11.11 -13.80 -20.31
CA LYS A 185 10.91 -12.64 -21.22
C LYS A 185 10.06 -11.51 -20.60
N ASN A 186 10.32 -11.09 -19.39
CA ASN A 186 9.32 -10.31 -18.65
C ASN A 186 9.61 -8.86 -18.28
N GLU A 187 10.58 -8.20 -18.90
CA GLU A 187 10.66 -6.71 -18.74
C GLU A 187 9.49 -6.01 -19.44
N GLU A 188 9.03 -6.53 -20.58
CA GLU A 188 7.88 -5.99 -21.32
C GLU A 188 6.54 -6.22 -20.60
N ALA A 189 6.35 -7.40 -19.96
CA ALA A 189 5.14 -7.69 -19.20
C ALA A 189 5.04 -6.85 -17.90
N VAL A 190 6.17 -6.54 -17.27
CA VAL A 190 6.23 -5.64 -16.10
C VAL A 190 5.90 -4.21 -16.50
N SER A 191 6.38 -3.75 -17.66
CA SER A 191 6.03 -2.42 -18.20
C SER A 191 4.55 -2.34 -18.58
N ALA A 192 4.00 -3.38 -19.19
CA ALA A 192 2.57 -3.47 -19.51
C ALA A 192 1.69 -3.54 -18.25
N ALA A 193 2.15 -4.23 -17.20
CA ALA A 193 1.46 -4.29 -15.92
C ALA A 193 1.48 -2.92 -15.20
N ALA A 194 2.57 -2.17 -15.26
CA ALA A 194 2.66 -0.82 -14.74
C ALA A 194 1.70 0.14 -15.47
N ALA A 195 1.62 0.06 -16.80
CA ALA A 195 0.69 0.85 -17.61
C ALA A 195 -0.80 0.48 -17.37
N ALA A 196 -1.09 -0.80 -17.12
CA ALA A 196 -2.44 -1.24 -16.75
C ALA A 196 -2.87 -0.73 -15.35
N VAL A 197 -1.92 -0.65 -14.42
CA VAL A 197 -2.13 -0.06 -13.08
C VAL A 197 -2.45 1.43 -13.19
N GLU A 198 -1.76 2.15 -14.07
CA GLU A 198 -1.99 3.58 -14.31
C GLU A 198 -3.40 3.86 -14.85
N LYS A 199 -3.88 2.99 -15.74
CA LYS A 199 -5.23 3.06 -16.31
C LYS A 199 -6.32 2.78 -15.27
N LEU A 200 -6.12 1.80 -14.38
CA LEU A 200 -7.07 1.46 -13.30
C LEU A 200 -7.19 2.59 -12.26
N VAL A 201 -6.10 3.28 -11.95
CA VAL A 201 -6.13 4.44 -11.03
C VAL A 201 -6.91 5.61 -11.62
N VAL A 202 -6.76 5.85 -12.92
CA VAL A 202 -7.48 6.93 -13.61
C VAL A 202 -8.97 6.62 -13.74
N ASP A 203 -9.33 5.38 -14.02
CA ASP A 203 -10.73 4.95 -14.18
C ASP A 203 -11.49 4.91 -12.83
N ASP A 204 -10.82 4.58 -11.71
CA ASP A 204 -11.44 4.63 -10.37
C ASP A 204 -11.70 6.07 -9.89
N ILE A 205 -10.80 7.02 -10.21
CA ILE A 205 -10.97 8.46 -9.89
C ILE A 205 -12.08 9.11 -10.74
N ALA A 206 -12.37 8.56 -11.91
CA ALA A 206 -13.40 9.08 -12.82
C ALA A 206 -14.82 8.56 -12.51
N GLN A 207 -14.97 7.58 -11.60
CA GLN A 207 -16.25 6.96 -11.26
C GLN A 207 -16.77 7.36 -9.86
N GLU A 208 -16.06 8.20 -9.11
CA GLU A 208 -16.50 8.84 -7.87
C GLU A 208 -16.87 10.32 -8.13
#